data_c0c7d7d69f5366e59720c8e4f6a0fcb4
#
_entry.id   c0c7d7d69f5366e59720c8e4f6a0fcb4
#
_cell.length_a   1.000
_cell.length_b   1.000
_cell.length_c   1.000
_cell.angle_alpha   90.00
_cell.angle_beta   90.00
_cell.angle_gamma   90.00
#
_symmetry.space_group_name_H-M   'P 1'
#
loop_
_entity.id
_entity.type
_entity.pdbx_description
1 polymer ?
#
loop_
_entity_poly.entity_id
_entity_poly.type
_entity_poly.pdbx_seq_one_letter_code
_entity_poly.pdbx_strand_id
1 'polypeptide(L)'
;MPMFKARNAVPSFVVNGKDLLLGLESNTILSFTYTDNTSDKADDLCIELADPNRSWMLRYLPADAKKGNECSASINLKNWTQFGDNRVFECGTFWIQHVGIKGPPNVVSIKCSSIPPNGVKETKKHRSWENSKLKDISGQIASENGLTLFYDTEKNPTVKRAEQTDKPDIAFLREKCKEAELCLKIHKKQLVIYSEQEYEAREPVFTMVYENPPNRKIAHYLTYEFNAKTDDVYKEAENSYVNPETGKLTKSKFPDEKDPADSSYFQEGGLIAEGTYSKLSTNEGIASDPDEGGEGSPKDYADADDFLNDDPAKNKGKGKGNKAKGKGKAKAKLREKNKKEHQCHFCMFGNIELLSGLCCQTEGFGIFDKKWFIESSAHKIAGGGYVVDLKLRGALKGY
;
A
#
# COMPACT_ATOMS: atom_id res chain seq x y z
N MET A 1 -18.99 2.24 -45.49
CA MET A 1 -19.24 2.03 -44.05
C MET A 1 -17.99 2.38 -43.28
N PRO A 2 -18.03 3.26 -42.28
CA PRO A 2 -16.85 3.46 -41.44
C PRO A 2 -16.53 2.15 -40.74
N MET A 3 -15.32 1.62 -40.98
CA MET A 3 -14.81 0.47 -40.23
C MET A 3 -14.66 0.90 -38.77
N PHE A 4 -15.56 0.50 -37.92
CA PHE A 4 -15.41 0.65 -36.48
C PHE A 4 -14.21 -0.21 -36.06
N LYS A 5 -13.06 0.43 -35.82
CA LYS A 5 -11.94 -0.29 -35.24
C LYS A 5 -12.28 -0.68 -33.81
N ALA A 6 -12.08 -1.95 -33.50
CA ALA A 6 -12.39 -2.49 -32.18
C ALA A 6 -11.59 -1.80 -31.08
N ARG A 7 -12.21 -1.68 -29.91
CA ARG A 7 -11.56 -1.32 -28.65
C ARG A 7 -10.47 -2.35 -28.33
N ASN A 8 -9.25 -1.89 -28.04
CA ASN A 8 -8.14 -2.77 -27.75
C ASN A 8 -7.23 -2.21 -26.63
N ALA A 9 -6.70 -3.11 -25.82
CA ALA A 9 -5.68 -2.81 -24.82
C ALA A 9 -4.45 -3.69 -25.13
N VAL A 10 -3.32 -3.04 -25.45
CA VAL A 10 -2.09 -3.72 -25.86
C VAL A 10 -1.02 -3.44 -24.80
N PRO A 11 -0.52 -4.48 -24.08
CA PRO A 11 0.58 -4.28 -23.13
C PRO A 11 1.89 -4.07 -23.88
N SER A 12 2.80 -3.34 -23.25
CA SER A 12 4.19 -3.11 -23.67
C SER A 12 5.11 -3.46 -22.51
N PHE A 13 6.21 -4.12 -22.80
CA PHE A 13 7.24 -4.51 -21.86
C PHE A 13 8.62 -4.24 -22.43
N VAL A 14 9.25 -3.18 -21.95
CA VAL A 14 10.50 -2.67 -22.48
C VAL A 14 11.67 -3.06 -21.57
N VAL A 15 12.66 -3.73 -22.12
CA VAL A 15 13.92 -4.09 -21.49
C VAL A 15 15.07 -3.62 -22.36
N ASN A 16 16.03 -2.89 -21.79
CA ASN A 16 17.17 -2.33 -22.54
C ASN A 16 16.74 -1.52 -23.78
N GLY A 17 15.64 -0.76 -23.67
CA GLY A 17 15.12 0.07 -24.77
C GLY A 17 14.36 -0.69 -25.86
N LYS A 18 14.17 -2.00 -25.72
CA LYS A 18 13.47 -2.84 -26.68
C LYS A 18 12.16 -3.36 -26.09
N ASP A 19 11.04 -3.10 -26.77
CA ASP A 19 9.75 -3.68 -26.41
C ASP A 19 9.70 -5.16 -26.85
N LEU A 20 9.71 -6.06 -25.88
CA LEU A 20 9.72 -7.50 -26.08
C LEU A 20 8.35 -8.08 -26.44
N LEU A 21 7.26 -7.31 -26.25
CA LEU A 21 5.91 -7.72 -26.61
C LEU A 21 5.46 -7.16 -27.97
N LEU A 22 6.21 -6.24 -28.52
CA LEU A 22 5.88 -5.59 -29.80
C LEU A 22 5.87 -6.64 -30.93
N GLY A 23 4.76 -6.69 -31.64
CA GLY A 23 4.59 -7.57 -32.81
C GLY A 23 4.30 -9.05 -32.48
N LEU A 24 4.13 -9.39 -31.21
CA LEU A 24 3.63 -10.70 -30.83
C LEU A 24 2.15 -10.85 -31.20
N GLU A 25 1.76 -12.05 -31.60
CA GLU A 25 0.36 -12.38 -31.80
C GLU A 25 -0.38 -12.33 -30.45
N SER A 26 -1.65 -11.93 -30.46
CA SER A 26 -2.47 -11.79 -29.24
C SER A 26 -2.61 -13.07 -28.42
N ASN A 27 -2.50 -14.25 -29.07
CA ASN A 27 -2.52 -15.56 -28.41
C ASN A 27 -1.19 -15.92 -27.73
N THR A 28 -0.11 -15.22 -28.03
CA THR A 28 1.20 -15.41 -27.38
C THR A 28 1.19 -14.82 -25.96
N ILE A 29 0.50 -13.72 -25.73
CA ILE A 29 0.37 -13.11 -24.42
C ILE A 29 -0.80 -13.78 -23.69
N LEU A 30 -0.48 -14.72 -22.78
CA LEU A 30 -1.48 -15.42 -21.99
C LEU A 30 -2.05 -14.54 -20.89
N SER A 31 -1.19 -13.80 -20.21
CA SER A 31 -1.61 -12.79 -19.23
C SER A 31 -0.55 -11.71 -19.06
N PHE A 32 -1.01 -10.50 -18.82
CA PHE A 32 -0.22 -9.36 -18.36
C PHE A 32 -0.96 -8.75 -17.18
N THR A 33 -0.34 -8.72 -16.02
CA THR A 33 -0.94 -8.20 -14.79
C THR A 33 0.00 -7.20 -14.15
N TYR A 34 -0.44 -5.96 -14.06
CA TYR A 34 0.19 -4.92 -13.25
C TYR A 34 -0.62 -4.70 -11.99
N THR A 35 0.00 -4.81 -10.82
CA THR A 35 -0.64 -4.57 -9.53
C THR A 35 -0.05 -3.34 -8.87
N ASP A 36 -0.87 -2.31 -8.69
CA ASP A 36 -0.57 -1.12 -7.92
C ASP A 36 -1.03 -1.33 -6.47
N ASN A 37 -0.12 -1.29 -5.52
CA ASN A 37 -0.38 -1.48 -4.09
C ASN A 37 -0.20 -0.16 -3.33
N THR A 38 -0.93 0.03 -2.23
CA THR A 38 -0.79 1.23 -1.39
C THR A 38 0.47 1.20 -0.54
N SER A 39 0.50 0.39 0.51
CA SER A 39 1.60 0.33 1.47
C SER A 39 2.01 -1.12 1.73
N ASP A 40 3.19 -1.30 2.32
CA ASP A 40 3.75 -2.58 2.77
C ASP A 40 4.08 -3.59 1.65
N LYS A 41 3.56 -3.40 0.45
CA LYS A 41 3.86 -4.23 -0.73
C LYS A 41 4.44 -3.37 -1.85
N ALA A 42 5.35 -3.97 -2.60
CA ALA A 42 5.82 -3.37 -3.84
C ALA A 42 4.72 -3.43 -4.91
N ASP A 43 4.78 -2.53 -5.88
CA ASP A 43 4.03 -2.73 -7.11
C ASP A 43 4.66 -3.89 -7.88
N ASP A 44 3.83 -4.75 -8.44
CA ASP A 44 4.23 -5.98 -9.10
C ASP A 44 3.78 -6.00 -10.56
N LEU A 45 4.62 -6.59 -11.40
CA LEU A 45 4.29 -6.90 -12.78
C LEU A 45 4.50 -8.39 -13.02
N CYS A 46 3.48 -9.06 -13.53
CA CYS A 46 3.53 -10.47 -13.89
C CYS A 46 3.10 -10.64 -15.35
N ILE A 47 3.93 -11.34 -16.13
CA ILE A 47 3.68 -11.60 -17.55
C ILE A 47 3.79 -13.11 -17.79
N GLU A 48 2.78 -13.69 -18.43
CA GLU A 48 2.82 -15.07 -18.88
C GLU A 48 2.69 -15.13 -20.41
N LEU A 49 3.59 -15.86 -21.04
CA LEU A 49 3.71 -15.95 -22.48
C LEU A 49 3.73 -17.40 -22.94
N ALA A 50 2.98 -17.73 -23.98
CA ALA A 50 3.14 -19.00 -24.68
C ALA A 50 4.46 -18.98 -25.46
N ASP A 51 5.23 -20.07 -25.37
CA ASP A 51 6.51 -20.23 -26.08
C ASP A 51 6.58 -21.55 -26.87
N PRO A 52 5.66 -21.78 -27.84
CA PRO A 52 5.62 -23.03 -28.59
C PRO A 52 6.90 -23.29 -29.37
N ASN A 53 7.54 -22.24 -29.86
CA ASN A 53 8.76 -22.33 -30.69
C ASN A 53 10.05 -22.19 -29.86
N ARG A 54 9.97 -22.14 -28.53
CA ARG A 54 11.12 -21.97 -27.61
C ARG A 54 11.92 -20.69 -27.86
N SER A 55 11.34 -19.69 -28.51
CA SER A 55 12.02 -18.42 -28.83
C SER A 55 12.37 -17.64 -27.57
N TRP A 56 11.48 -17.61 -26.59
CA TRP A 56 11.74 -16.97 -25.31
C TRP A 56 12.82 -17.71 -24.52
N MET A 57 12.72 -19.02 -24.43
CA MET A 57 13.68 -19.87 -23.72
C MET A 57 15.09 -19.72 -24.28
N LEU A 58 15.25 -19.76 -25.59
CA LEU A 58 16.56 -19.82 -26.23
C LEU A 58 17.18 -18.47 -26.56
N ARG A 59 16.38 -17.42 -26.77
CA ARG A 59 16.83 -16.12 -27.24
C ARG A 59 16.56 -14.98 -26.26
N TYR A 60 15.30 -14.71 -25.93
CA TYR A 60 14.96 -13.48 -25.19
C TYR A 60 15.33 -13.55 -23.72
N LEU A 61 15.13 -14.68 -23.04
CA LEU A 61 15.50 -14.80 -21.63
C LEU A 61 17.01 -14.73 -21.39
N PRO A 62 17.87 -15.41 -22.18
CA PRO A 62 19.32 -15.30 -22.00
C PRO A 62 19.89 -13.94 -22.36
N ALA A 63 19.29 -13.22 -23.33
CA ALA A 63 19.82 -11.95 -23.83
C ALA A 63 19.25 -10.74 -23.06
N ASP A 64 17.94 -10.61 -23.03
CA ASP A 64 17.25 -9.36 -22.66
C ASP A 64 16.56 -9.43 -21.30
N ALA A 65 15.85 -10.51 -21.01
CA ALA A 65 14.99 -10.63 -19.83
C ALA A 65 15.67 -11.34 -18.64
N LYS A 66 16.90 -10.97 -18.32
CA LYS A 66 17.66 -11.56 -17.20
C LYS A 66 17.17 -11.04 -15.86
N LYS A 67 17.28 -11.89 -14.82
CA LYS A 67 17.03 -11.49 -13.43
C LYS A 67 17.90 -10.28 -13.06
N GLY A 68 17.30 -9.26 -12.47
CA GLY A 68 17.96 -8.03 -12.04
C GLY A 68 17.98 -6.93 -13.10
N ASN A 69 17.61 -7.21 -14.36
CA ASN A 69 17.49 -6.17 -15.37
C ASN A 69 16.33 -5.22 -15.05
N GLU A 70 16.58 -3.94 -15.29
CA GLU A 70 15.55 -2.92 -15.26
C GLU A 70 14.63 -3.05 -16.47
N CYS A 71 13.34 -2.86 -16.25
CA CYS A 71 12.33 -2.87 -17.28
C CYS A 71 11.25 -1.83 -17.01
N SER A 72 10.53 -1.43 -18.04
CA SER A 72 9.33 -0.61 -17.91
C SER A 72 8.15 -1.27 -18.59
N ALA A 73 6.95 -0.94 -18.12
CA ALA A 73 5.72 -1.50 -18.65
C ALA A 73 4.67 -0.43 -18.84
N SER A 74 3.85 -0.59 -19.88
CA SER A 74 2.70 0.27 -20.15
C SER A 74 1.54 -0.51 -20.75
N ILE A 75 0.35 0.06 -20.68
CA ILE A 75 -0.87 -0.42 -21.34
C ILE A 75 -1.31 0.62 -22.35
N ASN A 76 -1.25 0.27 -23.62
CA ASN A 76 -1.68 1.11 -24.73
C ASN A 76 -3.14 0.85 -25.05
N LEU A 77 -4.01 1.79 -24.75
CA LEU A 77 -5.43 1.75 -25.05
C LEU A 77 -5.71 2.37 -26.41
N LYS A 78 -6.45 1.65 -27.25
CA LYS A 78 -6.86 2.12 -28.59
C LYS A 78 -8.37 2.12 -28.70
N ASN A 79 -8.95 3.24 -29.15
CA ASN A 79 -10.39 3.44 -29.31
C ASN A 79 -11.16 3.10 -28.01
N TRP A 80 -10.64 3.54 -26.85
CA TRP A 80 -11.04 2.96 -25.57
C TRP A 80 -12.46 3.35 -25.16
N THR A 81 -12.78 4.63 -25.08
CA THR A 81 -14.13 5.12 -24.80
C THR A 81 -14.91 5.43 -26.06
N GLN A 82 -14.21 5.91 -27.12
CA GLN A 82 -14.77 6.24 -28.41
C GLN A 82 -13.71 6.07 -29.50
N PHE A 83 -14.13 6.13 -30.76
CA PHE A 83 -13.21 6.05 -31.89
C PHE A 83 -12.17 7.19 -31.83
N GLY A 84 -10.89 6.84 -31.92
CA GLY A 84 -9.78 7.79 -31.86
C GLY A 84 -9.31 8.13 -30.44
N ASP A 85 -9.99 7.66 -29.39
CA ASP A 85 -9.52 7.80 -28.01
C ASP A 85 -8.37 6.80 -27.75
N ASN A 86 -7.15 7.27 -27.90
CA ASN A 86 -5.95 6.49 -27.65
C ASN A 86 -5.23 7.06 -26.42
N ARG A 87 -4.95 6.21 -25.46
CA ARG A 87 -4.29 6.57 -24.19
C ARG A 87 -3.17 5.60 -23.89
N VAL A 88 -2.14 6.07 -23.22
CA VAL A 88 -1.07 5.23 -22.69
C VAL A 88 -1.10 5.31 -21.17
N PHE A 89 -1.17 4.17 -20.54
CA PHE A 89 -1.06 4.04 -19.10
C PHE A 89 0.32 3.50 -18.75
N GLU A 90 1.16 4.36 -18.19
CA GLU A 90 2.50 4.01 -17.74
C GLU A 90 2.42 3.28 -16.40
N CYS A 91 2.61 1.96 -16.40
CA CYS A 91 2.62 1.15 -15.17
C CYS A 91 3.84 1.48 -14.29
N GLY A 92 4.97 1.84 -14.91
CA GLY A 92 6.16 2.27 -14.19
C GLY A 92 7.42 1.51 -14.56
N THR A 93 8.43 1.66 -13.69
CA THR A 93 9.74 1.00 -13.80
C THR A 93 9.83 -0.12 -12.78
N PHE A 94 10.32 -1.26 -13.22
CA PHE A 94 10.42 -2.49 -12.44
C PHE A 94 11.79 -3.14 -12.63
N TRP A 95 12.07 -4.13 -11.79
CA TRP A 95 13.23 -5.02 -11.93
C TRP A 95 12.77 -6.45 -12.01
N ILE A 96 13.30 -7.21 -12.97
CA ILE A 96 13.00 -8.62 -13.16
C ILE A 96 13.54 -9.42 -11.96
N GLN A 97 12.64 -10.00 -11.17
CA GLN A 97 13.01 -10.77 -9.99
C GLN A 97 12.99 -12.28 -10.22
N HIS A 98 12.05 -12.74 -11.05
CA HIS A 98 11.87 -14.16 -11.30
C HIS A 98 11.54 -14.40 -12.76
N VAL A 99 12.19 -15.38 -13.32
CA VAL A 99 11.91 -15.94 -14.66
C VAL A 99 11.73 -17.43 -14.51
N GLY A 100 10.61 -17.95 -14.99
CA GLY A 100 10.29 -19.35 -14.95
C GLY A 100 9.79 -19.86 -16.31
N ILE A 101 10.01 -21.13 -16.55
CA ILE A 101 9.50 -21.84 -17.72
C ILE A 101 8.84 -23.13 -17.24
N LYS A 102 7.65 -23.40 -17.71
CA LYS A 102 6.92 -24.65 -17.48
C LYS A 102 6.44 -25.24 -18.80
N GLY A 103 6.32 -26.53 -18.89
CA GLY A 103 5.81 -27.20 -20.11
C GLY A 103 5.81 -28.70 -20.01
N PRO A 104 5.28 -29.42 -21.04
CA PRO A 104 4.51 -28.94 -22.21
C PRO A 104 3.04 -28.64 -21.87
N PRO A 105 2.38 -27.66 -22.52
CA PRO A 105 2.95 -26.68 -23.46
C PRO A 105 3.86 -25.68 -22.78
N ASN A 106 4.85 -25.16 -23.52
CA ASN A 106 5.82 -24.21 -22.95
C ASN A 106 5.18 -22.87 -22.64
N VAL A 107 5.30 -22.44 -21.38
CA VAL A 107 4.86 -21.15 -20.88
C VAL A 107 6.01 -20.49 -20.13
N VAL A 108 6.32 -19.28 -20.50
CA VAL A 108 7.28 -18.43 -19.82
C VAL A 108 6.56 -17.53 -18.84
N SER A 109 7.05 -17.44 -17.61
CA SER A 109 6.56 -16.53 -16.57
C SER A 109 7.67 -15.56 -16.16
N ILE A 110 7.39 -14.26 -16.24
CA ILE A 110 8.30 -13.18 -15.83
C ILE A 110 7.61 -12.41 -14.71
N LYS A 111 8.28 -12.31 -13.55
CA LYS A 111 7.78 -11.52 -12.42
C LYS A 111 8.77 -10.41 -12.10
N CYS A 112 8.26 -9.19 -12.02
CA CYS A 112 9.03 -7.99 -11.75
C CYS A 112 8.45 -7.27 -10.53
N SER A 113 9.27 -6.48 -9.86
CA SER A 113 8.87 -5.65 -8.72
C SER A 113 9.40 -4.24 -8.86
N SER A 114 8.69 -3.27 -8.31
CA SER A 114 9.09 -1.86 -8.30
C SER A 114 10.29 -1.57 -7.38
N ILE A 115 10.69 -2.53 -6.54
CA ILE A 115 11.83 -2.36 -5.61
C ILE A 115 13.11 -2.82 -6.30
N PRO A 116 14.16 -1.95 -6.38
CA PRO A 116 15.48 -2.34 -6.88
C PRO A 116 16.04 -3.55 -6.12
N PRO A 117 16.68 -4.52 -6.80
CA PRO A 117 17.22 -5.71 -6.16
C PRO A 117 18.41 -5.43 -5.24
N ASN A 118 19.16 -4.33 -5.49
CA ASN A 118 20.39 -4.00 -4.78
C ASN A 118 20.19 -2.80 -3.84
N GLY A 119 20.95 -2.76 -2.74
CA GLY A 119 21.03 -1.64 -1.81
C GLY A 119 19.82 -1.54 -0.89
N VAL A 120 18.69 -1.03 -1.38
CA VAL A 120 17.50 -0.72 -0.57
C VAL A 120 16.94 -1.94 0.16
N LYS A 121 16.90 -3.10 -0.51
CA LYS A 121 16.23 -4.31 -0.01
C LYS A 121 17.15 -5.29 0.70
N GLU A 122 18.40 -5.40 0.25
CA GLU A 122 19.28 -6.50 0.65
C GLU A 122 20.46 -6.06 1.49
N THR A 123 21.00 -4.85 1.24
CA THR A 123 22.21 -4.40 1.94
C THR A 123 21.87 -3.91 3.34
N LYS A 124 22.36 -4.62 4.32
CA LYS A 124 22.25 -4.24 5.73
C LYS A 124 23.28 -3.16 6.05
N LYS A 125 22.87 -2.15 6.79
CA LYS A 125 23.70 -1.00 7.16
C LYS A 125 23.68 -0.78 8.66
N HIS A 126 24.77 -0.14 9.15
CA HIS A 126 24.93 0.33 10.53
C HIS A 126 25.18 1.83 10.50
N ARG A 127 24.22 2.63 10.93
CA ARG A 127 24.32 4.08 11.00
C ARG A 127 23.27 4.66 11.93
N SER A 128 23.46 5.92 12.34
CA SER A 128 22.55 6.62 13.21
C SER A 128 22.29 8.04 12.72
N TRP A 129 21.14 8.57 13.07
CA TRP A 129 20.77 9.95 12.86
C TRP A 129 20.35 10.56 14.21
N GLU A 130 20.73 11.80 14.45
CA GLU A 130 20.38 12.55 15.66
C GLU A 130 19.67 13.83 15.27
N ASN A 131 18.58 14.16 15.97
CA ASN A 131 17.78 15.37 15.77
C ASN A 131 17.43 15.66 14.30
N SER A 132 17.13 14.62 13.54
CA SER A 132 16.86 14.69 12.11
C SER A 132 15.37 14.52 11.82
N LYS A 133 14.84 15.24 10.82
CA LYS A 133 13.47 15.03 10.37
C LYS A 133 13.37 13.77 9.53
N LEU A 134 12.23 13.09 9.61
CA LEU A 134 12.00 11.85 8.85
C LEU A 134 12.14 12.08 7.34
N LYS A 135 11.68 13.22 6.83
CA LYS A 135 11.84 13.61 5.43
C LYS A 135 13.31 13.68 5.00
N ASP A 136 14.19 14.22 5.85
CA ASP A 136 15.61 14.36 5.53
C ASP A 136 16.32 12.99 5.52
N ILE A 137 16.01 12.14 6.51
CA ILE A 137 16.49 10.75 6.56
C ILE A 137 16.05 9.98 5.30
N SER A 138 14.79 10.13 4.94
CA SER A 138 14.23 9.46 3.76
C SER A 138 14.83 9.99 2.45
N GLY A 139 15.10 11.29 2.37
CA GLY A 139 15.76 11.93 1.23
C GLY A 139 17.19 11.42 1.03
N GLN A 140 17.95 11.31 2.11
CA GLN A 140 19.30 10.75 2.08
C GLN A 140 19.27 9.30 1.59
N ILE A 141 18.39 8.47 2.17
CA ILE A 141 18.28 7.05 1.78
C ILE A 141 17.82 6.90 0.33
N ALA A 142 16.88 7.72 -0.12
CA ALA A 142 16.42 7.72 -1.52
C ALA A 142 17.59 8.02 -2.46
N SER A 143 18.32 9.11 -2.21
CA SER A 143 19.46 9.54 -3.03
C SER A 143 20.57 8.48 -3.10
N GLU A 144 20.93 7.87 -1.97
CA GLU A 144 21.94 6.80 -1.90
C GLU A 144 21.57 5.56 -2.74
N ASN A 145 20.27 5.35 -2.97
CA ASN A 145 19.75 4.21 -3.72
C ASN A 145 19.28 4.55 -5.14
N GLY A 146 19.61 5.76 -5.64
CA GLY A 146 19.24 6.22 -6.97
C GLY A 146 17.73 6.44 -7.16
N LEU A 147 17.01 6.71 -6.05
CA LEU A 147 15.60 7.04 -6.04
C LEU A 147 15.40 8.54 -5.79
N THR A 148 14.28 9.08 -6.25
CA THR A 148 13.82 10.41 -5.85
C THR A 148 12.82 10.31 -4.70
N LEU A 149 12.86 11.25 -3.75
CA LEU A 149 11.87 11.29 -2.67
C LEU A 149 10.63 12.06 -3.12
N PHE A 150 9.46 11.43 -2.98
CA PHE A 150 8.15 12.09 -3.04
C PHE A 150 7.50 12.01 -1.67
N TYR A 151 7.41 13.14 -0.97
CA TYR A 151 6.89 13.23 0.39
C TYR A 151 5.58 14.01 0.39
N ASP A 152 4.45 13.29 0.44
CA ASP A 152 3.08 13.81 0.26
C ASP A 152 2.29 13.74 1.58
N THR A 153 2.74 14.53 2.55
CA THR A 153 2.06 14.71 3.83
C THR A 153 2.63 15.92 4.58
N GLU A 154 1.81 16.57 5.36
CA GLU A 154 2.24 17.63 6.28
C GLU A 154 2.98 17.08 7.52
N LYS A 155 2.77 15.78 7.85
CA LYS A 155 3.43 15.13 8.98
C LYS A 155 4.91 14.92 8.67
N ASN A 156 5.81 15.68 9.35
CA ASN A 156 7.26 15.52 9.22
C ASN A 156 7.93 15.49 10.59
N PRO A 157 7.88 14.34 11.27
CA PRO A 157 8.36 14.20 12.63
C PRO A 157 9.88 14.37 12.75
N THR A 158 10.33 14.97 13.87
CA THR A 158 11.73 15.04 14.23
C THR A 158 12.12 13.82 15.07
N VAL A 159 13.05 13.04 14.58
CA VAL A 159 13.59 11.85 15.23
C VAL A 159 14.77 12.29 16.10
N LYS A 160 14.65 12.18 17.43
CA LYS A 160 15.75 12.54 18.36
C LYS A 160 16.98 11.67 18.15
N ARG A 161 16.77 10.38 17.99
CA ARG A 161 17.80 9.38 17.65
C ARG A 161 17.16 8.23 16.87
N ALA A 162 17.69 7.93 15.72
CA ALA A 162 17.32 6.75 14.94
C ALA A 162 18.57 5.93 14.65
N GLU A 163 18.52 4.65 14.96
CA GLU A 163 19.61 3.71 14.71
C GLU A 163 19.15 2.65 13.71
N GLN A 164 19.89 2.53 12.63
CA GLN A 164 19.76 1.43 11.69
C GLN A 164 20.88 0.43 12.02
N THR A 165 20.50 -0.68 12.64
CA THR A 165 21.45 -1.72 13.05
C THR A 165 21.10 -3.01 12.35
N ASP A 166 22.00 -3.49 11.48
CA ASP A 166 21.86 -4.75 10.73
C ASP A 166 20.54 -4.87 9.94
N LYS A 167 19.99 -3.74 9.48
CA LYS A 167 18.73 -3.67 8.73
C LYS A 167 18.94 -3.08 7.33
N PRO A 168 18.23 -3.57 6.29
CA PRO A 168 18.15 -2.89 5.01
C PRO A 168 17.43 -1.55 5.10
N ASP A 169 17.74 -0.63 4.20
CA ASP A 169 17.17 0.72 4.17
C ASP A 169 15.64 0.73 4.12
N ILE A 170 15.04 -0.12 3.28
CA ILE A 170 13.59 -0.17 3.14
C ILE A 170 12.90 -0.68 4.42
N ALA A 171 13.50 -1.64 5.11
CA ALA A 171 12.96 -2.18 6.36
C ALA A 171 13.02 -1.13 7.48
N PHE A 172 14.16 -0.43 7.58
CA PHE A 172 14.33 0.66 8.53
C PHE A 172 13.34 1.81 8.29
N LEU A 173 13.23 2.31 7.04
CA LEU A 173 12.29 3.37 6.71
C LEU A 173 10.84 2.96 6.94
N ARG A 174 10.48 1.72 6.61
CA ARG A 174 9.11 1.20 6.85
C ARG A 174 8.77 1.23 8.33
N GLU A 175 9.69 0.82 9.19
CA GLU A 175 9.53 0.89 10.63
C GLU A 175 9.31 2.34 11.11
N LYS A 176 10.15 3.27 10.66
CA LYS A 176 10.04 4.69 11.03
C LYS A 176 8.78 5.37 10.47
N CYS A 177 8.38 5.04 9.27
CA CYS A 177 7.11 5.51 8.70
C CYS A 177 5.91 4.96 9.49
N LYS A 178 5.94 3.67 9.87
CA LYS A 178 4.88 3.05 10.67
C LYS A 178 4.76 3.69 12.06
N GLU A 179 5.89 4.01 12.70
CA GLU A 179 5.92 4.76 13.97
C GLU A 179 5.26 6.14 13.84
N ALA A 180 5.41 6.79 12.69
CA ALA A 180 4.85 8.09 12.37
C ALA A 180 3.43 8.04 11.74
N GLU A 181 2.79 6.89 11.70
CA GLU A 181 1.51 6.66 11.00
C GLU A 181 1.56 7.06 9.51
N LEU A 182 2.72 6.85 8.89
CA LEU A 182 2.95 7.11 7.48
C LEU A 182 3.14 5.80 6.71
N CYS A 183 2.82 5.85 5.43
CA CYS A 183 2.98 4.76 4.50
C CYS A 183 4.17 4.98 3.59
N LEU A 184 4.85 3.89 3.25
CA LEU A 184 6.01 3.88 2.38
C LEU A 184 5.77 2.96 1.19
N LYS A 185 5.99 3.46 -0.02
CA LYS A 185 6.03 2.62 -1.23
C LYS A 185 7.15 3.09 -2.17
N ILE A 186 7.56 2.21 -3.09
CA ILE A 186 8.45 2.58 -4.19
C ILE A 186 7.67 2.43 -5.49
N HIS A 187 7.53 3.53 -6.22
CA HIS A 187 6.83 3.61 -7.49
C HIS A 187 7.61 4.49 -8.48
N LYS A 188 7.78 4.05 -9.73
CA LYS A 188 8.49 4.81 -10.80
C LYS A 188 9.84 5.41 -10.37
N LYS A 189 10.67 4.63 -9.67
CA LYS A 189 11.94 5.08 -9.07
C LYS A 189 11.79 6.20 -8.04
N GLN A 190 10.61 6.37 -7.48
CA GLN A 190 10.38 7.30 -6.39
C GLN A 190 10.15 6.53 -5.08
N LEU A 191 10.78 7.02 -4.02
CA LEU A 191 10.45 6.65 -2.66
C LEU A 191 9.28 7.55 -2.23
N VAL A 192 8.08 6.99 -2.14
CA VAL A 192 6.84 7.71 -1.84
C VAL A 192 6.50 7.52 -0.38
N ILE A 193 6.37 8.63 0.36
CA ILE A 193 5.91 8.64 1.75
C ILE A 193 4.67 9.52 1.84
N TYR A 194 3.58 8.99 2.40
CA TYR A 194 2.31 9.68 2.48
C TYR A 194 1.51 9.24 3.72
N SER A 195 0.50 10.03 4.08
CA SER A 195 -0.45 9.69 5.14
C SER A 195 -1.69 9.03 4.55
N GLU A 196 -1.93 7.77 4.90
CA GLU A 196 -3.14 7.05 4.49
C GLU A 196 -4.42 7.73 5.01
N GLN A 197 -4.35 8.33 6.20
CA GLN A 197 -5.44 9.09 6.80
C GLN A 197 -5.81 10.32 5.98
N GLU A 198 -4.82 11.07 5.45
CA GLU A 198 -5.05 12.22 4.57
C GLU A 198 -5.67 11.80 3.24
N TYR A 199 -5.27 10.64 2.70
CA TYR A 199 -5.83 10.07 1.48
C TYR A 199 -7.26 9.58 1.67
N GLU A 200 -7.57 8.94 2.79
CA GLU A 200 -8.93 8.53 3.15
C GLU A 200 -9.89 9.72 3.37
N ALA A 201 -9.37 10.87 3.77
CA ALA A 201 -10.17 12.08 3.93
C ALA A 201 -10.59 12.71 2.58
N ARG A 202 -9.88 12.40 1.48
CA ARG A 202 -10.17 12.94 0.14
C ARG A 202 -11.55 12.47 -0.34
N GLU A 203 -12.22 13.30 -1.14
CA GLU A 203 -13.51 12.94 -1.72
C GLU A 203 -13.42 11.69 -2.63
N PRO A 204 -14.46 10.87 -2.67
CA PRO A 204 -14.51 9.72 -3.59
C PRO A 204 -14.39 10.17 -5.04
N VAL A 205 -13.55 9.50 -5.82
CA VAL A 205 -13.34 9.82 -7.23
C VAL A 205 -14.40 9.24 -8.15
N PHE A 206 -15.15 8.21 -7.68
CA PHE A 206 -16.25 7.60 -8.40
C PHE A 206 -17.20 6.87 -7.43
N THR A 207 -18.42 6.60 -7.92
CA THR A 207 -19.44 5.86 -7.18
C THR A 207 -19.78 4.58 -7.94
N MET A 208 -19.81 3.46 -7.23
CA MET A 208 -20.33 2.18 -7.73
C MET A 208 -21.78 2.04 -7.30
N VAL A 209 -22.68 1.97 -8.27
CA VAL A 209 -24.12 1.89 -8.03
C VAL A 209 -24.60 0.47 -8.33
N TYR A 210 -25.35 -0.11 -7.38
CA TYR A 210 -26.03 -1.39 -7.60
C TYR A 210 -27.26 -1.19 -8.46
N GLU A 211 -27.36 -1.96 -9.53
CA GLU A 211 -28.55 -2.03 -10.38
C GLU A 211 -28.93 -3.48 -10.64
N ASN A 212 -30.22 -3.77 -10.56
CA ASN A 212 -30.76 -5.08 -10.85
C ASN A 212 -31.98 -4.98 -11.82
N PRO A 213 -31.87 -5.39 -13.10
CA PRO A 213 -30.66 -5.98 -13.75
C PRO A 213 -29.55 -4.93 -13.96
N PRO A 214 -28.30 -5.33 -13.95
CA PRO A 214 -27.18 -4.41 -14.11
C PRO A 214 -27.28 -3.61 -15.40
N ASN A 215 -27.35 -2.28 -15.27
CA ASN A 215 -27.28 -1.39 -16.42
C ASN A 215 -25.82 -1.20 -16.83
N ARG A 216 -25.37 -1.92 -17.83
CA ARG A 216 -23.98 -1.88 -18.33
C ARG A 216 -23.49 -0.50 -18.77
N LYS A 217 -24.37 0.49 -18.86
CA LYS A 217 -24.00 1.89 -19.13
C LYS A 217 -23.54 2.64 -17.88
N ILE A 218 -23.97 2.20 -16.69
CA ILE A 218 -23.72 2.88 -15.41
C ILE A 218 -22.87 1.99 -14.50
N ALA A 219 -23.24 0.70 -14.35
CA ALA A 219 -22.46 -0.26 -13.57
C ALA A 219 -21.25 -0.76 -14.36
N HIS A 220 -20.07 -0.29 -14.02
CA HIS A 220 -18.82 -0.65 -14.69
C HIS A 220 -18.14 -1.89 -14.08
N TYR A 221 -18.79 -2.58 -13.13
CA TYR A 221 -18.27 -3.82 -12.54
C TYR A 221 -18.81 -5.07 -13.23
N LEU A 222 -18.00 -6.13 -13.18
CA LEU A 222 -18.33 -7.48 -13.63
C LEU A 222 -18.80 -8.35 -12.46
N THR A 223 -18.08 -8.31 -11.36
CA THR A 223 -18.38 -9.03 -10.13
C THR A 223 -18.04 -8.18 -8.93
N TYR A 224 -18.66 -8.47 -7.81
CA TYR A 224 -18.33 -7.88 -6.52
C TYR A 224 -18.46 -8.92 -5.41
N GLU A 225 -17.75 -8.69 -4.33
CA GLU A 225 -17.80 -9.47 -3.11
C GLU A 225 -17.56 -8.54 -1.92
N PHE A 226 -18.43 -8.61 -0.92
CA PHE A 226 -18.27 -7.88 0.33
C PHE A 226 -18.07 -8.85 1.49
N ASN A 227 -17.16 -8.54 2.36
CA ASN A 227 -16.85 -9.30 3.55
C ASN A 227 -16.82 -8.38 4.76
N ALA A 228 -17.51 -8.78 5.83
CA ALA A 228 -17.40 -8.17 7.14
C ALA A 228 -16.86 -9.22 8.12
N LYS A 229 -15.87 -8.85 8.90
CA LYS A 229 -15.24 -9.74 9.88
C LYS A 229 -15.40 -9.18 11.28
N THR A 230 -15.64 -10.06 12.23
CA THR A 230 -15.67 -9.74 13.67
C THR A 230 -14.33 -10.03 14.35
N ASP A 231 -13.49 -10.85 13.70
CA ASP A 231 -12.19 -11.20 14.23
C ASP A 231 -11.23 -10.02 14.15
N ASP A 232 -10.44 -9.79 15.19
CA ASP A 232 -9.45 -8.72 15.27
C ASP A 232 -10.04 -7.28 15.16
N VAL A 233 -11.32 -7.10 15.50
CA VAL A 233 -12.00 -5.81 15.58
C VAL A 233 -12.19 -5.43 17.02
N TYR A 234 -11.81 -4.22 17.39
CA TYR A 234 -11.74 -3.81 18.81
C TYR A 234 -12.42 -2.46 19.01
N LYS A 235 -13.12 -2.33 20.14
CA LYS A 235 -13.81 -1.10 20.54
C LYS A 235 -12.85 -0.06 21.11
N GLU A 236 -11.85 -0.52 21.86
CA GLU A 236 -10.90 0.35 22.55
C GLU A 236 -9.52 -0.29 22.55
N ALA A 237 -8.48 0.54 22.63
CA ALA A 237 -7.11 0.10 22.84
C ALA A 237 -6.57 0.69 24.15
N GLU A 238 -5.84 -0.12 24.91
CA GLU A 238 -5.11 0.31 26.09
C GLU A 238 -3.61 0.05 25.87
N ASN A 239 -2.81 1.08 26.03
CA ASN A 239 -1.37 0.99 26.05
C ASN A 239 -0.84 1.16 27.46
N SER A 240 0.03 0.25 27.90
CA SER A 240 0.68 0.29 29.20
C SER A 240 2.19 0.36 29.01
N TYR A 241 2.84 1.32 29.64
CA TYR A 241 4.30 1.47 29.61
C TYR A 241 4.83 1.88 30.97
N VAL A 242 6.08 1.53 31.25
CA VAL A 242 6.77 1.97 32.45
C VAL A 242 7.47 3.29 32.15
N ASN A 243 7.12 4.36 32.88
CA ASN A 243 7.80 5.63 32.74
C ASN A 243 9.25 5.49 33.24
N PRO A 244 10.27 5.67 32.39
CA PRO A 244 11.67 5.44 32.77
C PRO A 244 12.19 6.45 33.81
N GLU A 245 11.55 7.62 33.94
CA GLU A 245 11.96 8.64 34.93
C GLU A 245 11.38 8.35 36.33
N THR A 246 10.19 7.77 36.37
CA THR A 246 9.46 7.58 37.66
C THR A 246 9.33 6.11 38.08
N GLY A 247 9.68 5.17 37.19
CA GLY A 247 9.50 3.73 37.41
C GLY A 247 8.04 3.29 37.54
N LYS A 248 7.06 4.19 37.31
CA LYS A 248 5.64 3.91 37.48
C LYS A 248 5.00 3.41 36.18
N LEU A 249 4.14 2.40 36.32
CA LEU A 249 3.30 1.92 35.23
C LEU A 249 2.27 3.00 34.87
N THR A 250 2.30 3.45 33.62
CA THR A 250 1.33 4.42 33.07
C THR A 250 0.45 3.69 32.07
N LYS A 251 -0.86 3.91 32.15
CA LYS A 251 -1.86 3.38 31.24
C LYS A 251 -2.50 4.49 30.45
N SER A 252 -2.60 4.32 29.15
CA SER A 252 -3.28 5.23 28.22
C SER A 252 -4.32 4.46 27.43
N LYS A 253 -5.53 4.97 27.37
CA LYS A 253 -6.66 4.39 26.63
C LYS A 253 -7.01 5.24 25.42
N PHE A 254 -7.53 4.60 24.39
CA PHE A 254 -8.12 5.23 23.23
C PHE A 254 -9.33 4.44 22.75
N PRO A 255 -10.52 5.03 22.46
CA PRO A 255 -10.85 6.44 22.74
C PRO A 255 -10.87 6.77 24.24
N ASP A 256 -10.69 8.05 24.59
CA ASP A 256 -10.73 8.51 25.97
C ASP A 256 -12.17 8.90 26.34
N GLU A 257 -12.61 8.53 27.53
CA GLU A 257 -13.93 8.90 28.09
C GLU A 257 -14.20 10.41 28.12
N LYS A 258 -13.14 11.22 28.02
CA LYS A 258 -13.21 12.70 28.03
C LYS A 258 -13.40 13.33 26.67
N ASP A 259 -13.36 12.54 25.60
CA ASP A 259 -13.51 13.01 24.23
C ASP A 259 -14.55 12.18 23.47
N PRO A 260 -15.86 12.34 23.82
CA PRO A 260 -16.94 11.55 23.25
C PRO A 260 -17.19 11.84 21.75
N ALA A 261 -16.62 12.95 21.21
CA ALA A 261 -16.72 13.28 19.80
C ALA A 261 -16.06 12.24 18.87
N ASP A 262 -15.18 11.44 19.42
CA ASP A 262 -14.45 10.38 18.70
C ASP A 262 -15.16 9.00 18.74
N SER A 263 -16.41 8.93 19.21
CA SER A 263 -17.21 7.67 19.18
C SER A 263 -17.61 7.23 17.77
N SER A 264 -17.22 7.98 16.75
CA SER A 264 -17.43 7.68 15.32
C SER A 264 -16.49 6.62 14.74
N TYR A 265 -15.64 5.97 15.55
CA TYR A 265 -14.75 4.87 15.12
C TYR A 265 -15.52 3.63 14.67
N PHE A 266 -16.74 3.49 15.15
CA PHE A 266 -17.64 2.43 14.76
C PHE A 266 -18.51 2.93 13.63
N GLN A 267 -18.43 2.25 12.52
CA GLN A 267 -19.26 2.60 11.37
C GLN A 267 -20.73 2.41 11.75
N GLU A 268 -21.52 3.48 11.66
CA GLU A 268 -22.97 3.37 11.76
C GLU A 268 -23.46 2.34 10.75
N GLY A 269 -24.25 1.37 11.19
CA GLY A 269 -24.76 0.28 10.37
C GLY A 269 -23.81 -0.92 10.23
N GLY A 270 -22.86 -1.10 11.13
CA GLY A 270 -22.02 -2.29 11.16
C GLY A 270 -22.82 -3.58 11.34
N LEU A 271 -22.39 -4.66 10.69
CA LEU A 271 -22.99 -6.01 10.84
C LEU A 271 -22.75 -6.65 12.20
N ILE A 272 -21.94 -6.00 13.06
CA ILE A 272 -21.52 -6.52 14.34
C ILE A 272 -22.52 -6.07 15.41
N ALA A 273 -23.12 -7.02 16.10
CA ALA A 273 -24.05 -6.75 17.18
C ALA A 273 -23.37 -5.95 18.31
N GLU A 274 -24.15 -5.04 18.91
CA GLU A 274 -23.70 -4.24 20.05
C GLU A 274 -23.19 -5.16 21.18
N GLY A 275 -21.99 -4.90 21.69
CA GLY A 275 -21.36 -5.73 22.74
C GLY A 275 -20.39 -6.80 22.26
N THR A 276 -20.26 -7.03 20.96
CA THR A 276 -19.34 -8.05 20.39
C THR A 276 -17.87 -7.58 20.35
N TYR A 277 -17.64 -6.27 20.38
CA TYR A 277 -16.29 -5.71 20.32
C TYR A 277 -15.50 -5.98 21.61
N SER A 278 -14.31 -6.50 21.47
CA SER A 278 -13.37 -6.71 22.57
C SER A 278 -12.42 -5.53 22.75
N LYS A 279 -11.68 -5.57 23.86
CA LYS A 279 -10.67 -4.57 24.19
C LYS A 279 -9.31 -5.04 23.73
N LEU A 280 -8.61 -4.21 22.95
CA LEU A 280 -7.22 -4.45 22.58
C LEU A 280 -6.29 -3.97 23.70
N SER A 281 -5.54 -4.89 24.30
CA SER A 281 -4.48 -4.56 25.25
C SER A 281 -3.13 -4.59 24.55
N THR A 282 -2.39 -3.49 24.65
CA THR A 282 -1.05 -3.36 24.10
C THR A 282 -0.08 -3.12 25.27
N ASN A 283 0.66 -4.15 25.64
CA ASN A 283 1.69 -4.03 26.69
C ASN A 283 3.03 -3.70 26.02
N GLU A 284 3.58 -2.55 26.33
CA GLU A 284 4.96 -2.21 25.97
C GLU A 284 5.82 -2.23 27.25
N GLY A 285 6.85 -3.04 27.26
CA GLY A 285 7.94 -2.95 28.22
C GLY A 285 7.92 -3.92 29.39
N ILE A 286 7.18 -5.03 29.31
CA ILE A 286 7.39 -6.17 30.21
C ILE A 286 7.36 -7.43 29.34
N ALA A 287 8.45 -7.71 28.75
CA ALA A 287 9.03 -8.96 28.32
C ALA A 287 9.89 -8.68 27.10
N SER A 288 11.13 -8.41 27.33
CA SER A 288 12.12 -9.02 26.45
C SER A 288 11.84 -10.51 26.49
N ASP A 289 11.43 -11.06 25.34
CA ASP A 289 11.51 -12.49 25.14
C ASP A 289 12.97 -12.88 25.41
N PRO A 290 13.25 -13.84 26.29
CA PRO A 290 14.65 -14.13 26.68
C PRO A 290 15.51 -14.69 25.55
N ASP A 291 14.95 -14.93 24.36
CA ASP A 291 15.65 -15.52 23.23
C ASP A 291 16.01 -14.55 22.07
N GLU A 292 15.57 -13.28 22.12
CA GLU A 292 16.11 -12.28 21.18
C GLU A 292 17.03 -11.32 21.93
N GLY A 293 18.30 -11.71 22.01
CA GLY A 293 19.40 -10.88 22.50
C GLY A 293 19.61 -9.65 21.64
N GLY A 294 18.86 -8.60 21.92
CA GLY A 294 19.02 -7.26 21.37
C GLY A 294 18.81 -6.27 22.51
N GLU A 295 19.90 -5.77 23.10
CA GLU A 295 19.90 -4.65 24.02
C GLU A 295 19.39 -3.38 23.31
N GLY A 296 18.08 -3.27 23.16
CA GLY A 296 17.39 -2.04 22.81
C GLY A 296 16.99 -1.32 24.08
N SER A 297 17.72 -0.31 24.47
CA SER A 297 17.36 0.55 25.60
C SER A 297 15.96 1.14 25.40
N PRO A 298 15.09 1.17 26.45
CA PRO A 298 13.75 1.79 26.38
C PRO A 298 13.72 3.29 26.03
N LYS A 299 14.86 3.88 25.77
CA LYS A 299 15.04 5.30 25.44
C LYS A 299 14.85 5.66 23.96
N ASP A 300 14.75 4.67 23.09
CA ASP A 300 14.86 4.91 21.63
C ASP A 300 13.50 5.08 20.92
N TYR A 301 12.39 4.96 21.64
CA TYR A 301 11.05 5.10 21.07
C TYR A 301 10.48 6.49 21.38
N ALA A 302 10.77 7.45 20.51
CA ALA A 302 10.01 8.68 20.45
C ALA A 302 8.68 8.41 19.73
N ASP A 303 7.57 8.82 20.35
CA ASP A 303 6.22 8.63 19.81
C ASP A 303 5.86 9.65 18.73
N ALA A 304 4.87 9.33 17.88
CA ALA A 304 4.41 10.21 16.82
C ALA A 304 3.96 11.60 17.33
N ASP A 305 3.38 11.68 18.53
CA ASP A 305 2.93 12.95 19.12
C ASP A 305 4.06 13.86 19.61
N ASP A 306 5.24 13.33 19.95
CA ASP A 306 6.44 14.13 20.21
C ASP A 306 6.94 14.86 18.95
N PHE A 307 6.58 14.32 17.81
CA PHE A 307 6.93 14.86 16.52
C PHE A 307 6.08 16.07 16.11
N LEU A 308 4.86 16.19 16.64
CA LEU A 308 3.90 17.21 16.21
C LEU A 308 3.95 18.49 17.07
N ASN A 309 4.60 18.49 18.23
CA ASN A 309 4.49 19.58 19.24
C ASN A 309 5.83 20.05 19.84
N ASP A 310 6.93 20.07 19.09
CA ASP A 310 8.17 20.69 19.55
C ASP A 310 8.13 22.23 19.40
N ASP A 311 7.38 22.87 20.31
CA ASP A 311 7.59 24.28 20.66
C ASP A 311 8.47 24.28 21.92
N PRO A 312 9.75 24.68 21.83
CA PRO A 312 10.69 24.66 22.98
C PRO A 312 10.26 25.55 24.16
N ALA A 313 9.29 26.44 23.97
CA ALA A 313 8.84 27.39 24.98
C ALA A 313 7.74 26.86 25.93
N LYS A 314 7.13 25.67 25.63
CA LYS A 314 5.98 25.14 26.40
C LYS A 314 6.26 23.95 27.31
N ASN A 315 7.50 23.52 27.43
CA ASN A 315 7.86 22.29 28.15
C ASN A 315 7.98 22.46 29.68
N LYS A 316 6.95 22.99 30.34
CA LYS A 316 6.83 23.05 31.81
C LYS A 316 5.84 22.04 32.40
N GLY A 317 5.59 20.90 31.73
CA GLY A 317 4.65 19.90 32.22
C GLY A 317 5.04 18.47 31.79
N LYS A 318 6.21 17.98 32.23
CA LYS A 318 6.77 16.65 31.88
C LYS A 318 5.86 15.45 32.09
N GLY A 319 4.77 15.56 32.86
CA GLY A 319 3.80 14.48 33.10
C GLY A 319 2.67 14.36 32.06
N LYS A 320 2.38 15.41 31.28
CA LYS A 320 1.30 15.41 30.27
C LYS A 320 1.76 14.85 28.91
N GLY A 321 3.03 15.07 28.54
CA GLY A 321 3.60 14.60 27.27
C GLY A 321 3.57 13.06 27.13
N ASN A 322 3.95 12.34 28.19
CA ASN A 322 4.01 10.87 28.17
C ASN A 322 2.64 10.20 28.07
N LYS A 323 1.58 10.83 28.56
CA LYS A 323 0.21 10.28 28.48
C LYS A 323 -0.39 10.46 27.08
N ALA A 324 -0.09 11.57 26.42
CA ALA A 324 -0.48 11.82 25.03
C ALA A 324 0.20 10.83 24.07
N LYS A 325 1.47 10.50 24.32
CA LYS A 325 2.26 9.51 23.59
C LYS A 325 1.66 8.11 23.60
N GLY A 326 1.27 7.61 24.76
CA GLY A 326 0.63 6.31 24.88
C GLY A 326 -0.73 6.26 24.21
N LYS A 327 -1.47 7.39 24.15
CA LYS A 327 -2.76 7.50 23.45
C LYS A 327 -2.56 7.36 21.93
N GLY A 328 -1.56 8.02 21.33
CA GLY A 328 -1.24 7.93 19.90
C GLY A 328 -0.94 6.50 19.45
N LYS A 329 -0.09 5.77 20.21
CA LYS A 329 0.20 4.37 19.90
C LYS A 329 -1.01 3.46 20.02
N ALA A 330 -1.85 3.65 21.03
CA ALA A 330 -3.11 2.89 21.19
C ALA A 330 -4.04 3.14 19.99
N LYS A 331 -4.15 4.40 19.56
CA LYS A 331 -4.90 4.82 18.37
C LYS A 331 -4.38 4.15 17.10
N ALA A 332 -3.09 4.21 16.83
CA ALA A 332 -2.47 3.62 15.63
C ALA A 332 -2.70 2.11 15.56
N LYS A 333 -2.53 1.39 16.67
CA LYS A 333 -2.77 -0.06 16.73
C LYS A 333 -4.25 -0.41 16.57
N LEU A 334 -5.16 0.35 17.15
CA LEU A 334 -6.59 0.16 16.99
C LEU A 334 -6.97 0.36 15.51
N ARG A 335 -6.48 1.42 14.88
CA ARG A 335 -6.67 1.67 13.46
C ARG A 335 -6.15 0.51 12.59
N GLU A 336 -4.95 0.01 12.85
CA GLU A 336 -4.36 -1.08 12.08
C GLU A 336 -5.21 -2.37 12.15
N LYS A 337 -5.79 -2.67 13.31
CA LYS A 337 -6.69 -3.81 13.48
C LYS A 337 -8.02 -3.60 12.79
N ASN A 338 -8.68 -2.48 13.04
CA ASN A 338 -10.03 -2.19 12.52
C ASN A 338 -10.07 -1.94 11.00
N LYS A 339 -8.93 -1.67 10.35
CA LYS A 339 -8.83 -1.62 8.87
C LYS A 339 -9.41 -2.85 8.18
N LYS A 340 -9.40 -4.01 8.83
CA LYS A 340 -9.82 -5.29 8.24
C LYS A 340 -11.27 -5.67 8.52
N GLU A 341 -12.02 -4.84 9.25
CA GLU A 341 -13.41 -5.09 9.59
C GLU A 341 -14.27 -5.27 8.34
N HIS A 342 -14.21 -4.32 7.42
CA HIS A 342 -14.93 -4.38 6.16
C HIS A 342 -13.95 -4.43 4.99
N GLN A 343 -14.09 -5.44 4.17
CA GLN A 343 -13.31 -5.64 2.96
C GLN A 343 -14.26 -5.82 1.77
N CYS A 344 -13.83 -5.38 0.61
CA CYS A 344 -14.58 -5.52 -0.61
C CYS A 344 -13.64 -5.85 -1.76
N HIS A 345 -14.13 -6.63 -2.70
CA HIS A 345 -13.47 -6.92 -3.96
C HIS A 345 -14.41 -6.61 -5.11
N PHE A 346 -13.93 -5.84 -6.08
CA PHE A 346 -14.63 -5.58 -7.33
C PHE A 346 -13.76 -5.99 -8.52
N CYS A 347 -14.31 -6.77 -9.44
CA CYS A 347 -13.76 -6.92 -10.78
C CYS A 347 -14.51 -5.96 -11.72
N MET A 348 -13.77 -5.03 -12.31
CA MET A 348 -14.31 -3.96 -13.14
C MET A 348 -13.84 -4.07 -14.59
N PHE A 349 -14.58 -3.48 -15.52
CA PHE A 349 -14.05 -3.25 -16.86
C PHE A 349 -12.79 -2.39 -16.80
N GLY A 350 -11.85 -2.62 -17.71
CA GLY A 350 -10.58 -1.92 -17.75
C GLY A 350 -10.74 -0.39 -17.70
N ASN A 351 -10.18 0.22 -16.68
CA ASN A 351 -10.13 1.66 -16.49
C ASN A 351 -8.81 2.02 -15.83
N ILE A 352 -8.00 2.83 -16.51
CA ILE A 352 -6.67 3.26 -16.06
C ILE A 352 -6.70 4.28 -14.92
N GLU A 353 -7.87 4.82 -14.59
CA GLU A 353 -8.05 5.81 -13.52
C GLU A 353 -8.24 5.14 -12.15
N LEU A 354 -8.43 3.81 -12.12
CA LEU A 354 -8.63 3.05 -10.90
C LEU A 354 -7.27 2.66 -10.28
N LEU A 355 -6.75 3.53 -9.44
CA LEU A 355 -5.43 3.36 -8.80
C LEU A 355 -5.56 3.13 -7.30
N SER A 356 -4.54 2.51 -6.72
CA SER A 356 -4.44 2.36 -5.27
C SER A 356 -4.32 3.73 -4.57
N GLY A 357 -4.82 3.83 -3.34
CA GLY A 357 -4.80 5.08 -2.58
C GLY A 357 -5.96 6.04 -2.89
N LEU A 358 -6.81 5.75 -3.86
CA LEU A 358 -8.03 6.51 -4.14
C LEU A 358 -9.20 6.02 -3.29
N CYS A 359 -10.20 6.89 -3.12
CA CYS A 359 -11.46 6.54 -2.48
C CYS A 359 -12.59 6.42 -3.50
N CYS A 360 -13.52 5.53 -3.23
CA CYS A 360 -14.78 5.41 -3.96
C CYS A 360 -15.96 5.27 -2.99
N GLN A 361 -17.16 5.45 -3.51
CA GLN A 361 -18.42 5.31 -2.78
C GLN A 361 -19.19 4.12 -3.37
N THR A 362 -19.96 3.41 -2.55
CA THR A 362 -20.95 2.43 -3.00
C THR A 362 -22.36 2.90 -2.67
N GLU A 363 -23.31 2.63 -3.57
CA GLU A 363 -24.73 2.98 -3.42
C GLU A 363 -25.62 1.82 -3.86
N GLY A 364 -26.66 1.51 -3.09
CA GLY A 364 -27.63 0.46 -3.38
C GLY A 364 -27.20 -0.93 -2.92
N PHE A 365 -26.07 -1.07 -2.20
CA PHE A 365 -25.61 -2.34 -1.62
C PHE A 365 -26.02 -2.49 -0.14
N GLY A 366 -26.94 -1.64 0.35
CA GLY A 366 -27.48 -1.69 1.70
C GLY A 366 -26.45 -1.32 2.76
N ILE A 367 -26.20 -2.23 3.71
CA ILE A 367 -25.23 -2.00 4.80
C ILE A 367 -23.79 -1.75 4.31
N PHE A 368 -23.47 -2.04 3.05
CA PHE A 368 -22.18 -1.77 2.43
C PHE A 368 -22.17 -0.44 1.65
N ASP A 369 -23.22 0.38 1.77
CA ASP A 369 -23.23 1.75 1.22
C ASP A 369 -22.39 2.66 2.06
N LYS A 370 -21.12 2.82 1.66
CA LYS A 370 -20.12 3.59 2.39
C LYS A 370 -18.96 4.00 1.51
N LYS A 371 -18.09 4.79 2.09
CA LYS A 371 -16.81 5.15 1.49
C LYS A 371 -15.79 4.02 1.64
N TRP A 372 -15.13 3.69 0.54
CA TRP A 372 -14.10 2.66 0.46
C TRP A 372 -12.78 3.25 0.04
N PHE A 373 -11.70 2.68 0.56
CA PHE A 373 -10.32 3.00 0.20
C PHE A 373 -9.73 1.86 -0.61
N ILE A 374 -9.14 2.16 -1.78
CA ILE A 374 -8.54 1.17 -2.68
C ILE A 374 -7.15 0.80 -2.15
N GLU A 375 -7.00 -0.40 -1.59
CA GLU A 375 -5.71 -0.91 -1.12
C GLU A 375 -4.84 -1.44 -2.25
N SER A 376 -5.46 -2.03 -3.26
CA SER A 376 -4.75 -2.61 -4.39
C SER A 376 -5.61 -2.57 -5.65
N SER A 377 -4.99 -2.21 -6.77
CA SER A 377 -5.59 -2.21 -8.09
C SER A 377 -4.76 -3.07 -9.03
N ALA A 378 -5.31 -4.20 -9.50
CA ALA A 378 -4.64 -5.09 -10.43
C ALA A 378 -5.21 -4.97 -11.84
N HIS A 379 -4.45 -4.36 -12.74
CA HIS A 379 -4.77 -4.20 -14.15
C HIS A 379 -4.36 -5.44 -14.91
N LYS A 380 -5.34 -6.18 -15.42
CA LYS A 380 -5.13 -7.48 -16.07
C LYS A 380 -5.55 -7.47 -17.53
N ILE A 381 -4.65 -7.87 -18.41
CA ILE A 381 -4.91 -8.11 -19.83
C ILE A 381 -4.70 -9.60 -20.08
N ALA A 382 -5.74 -10.27 -20.59
CA ALA A 382 -5.73 -11.67 -20.97
C ALA A 382 -6.65 -11.89 -22.17
N GLY A 383 -6.82 -13.14 -22.63
CA GLY A 383 -7.68 -13.48 -23.77
C GLY A 383 -9.13 -12.97 -23.68
N GLY A 384 -9.63 -12.68 -22.48
CA GLY A 384 -10.96 -12.10 -22.26
C GLY A 384 -11.02 -10.57 -22.33
N GLY A 385 -9.92 -9.87 -22.54
CA GLY A 385 -9.83 -8.42 -22.60
C GLY A 385 -9.07 -7.80 -21.44
N TYR A 386 -9.34 -6.52 -21.18
CA TYR A 386 -8.73 -5.75 -20.09
C TYR A 386 -9.74 -5.55 -18.95
N VAL A 387 -9.37 -5.98 -17.77
CA VAL A 387 -10.14 -5.83 -16.53
C VAL A 387 -9.27 -5.25 -15.41
N VAL A 388 -9.91 -4.70 -14.40
CA VAL A 388 -9.24 -4.20 -13.19
C VAL A 388 -9.87 -4.86 -11.97
N ASP A 389 -9.05 -5.58 -11.20
CA ASP A 389 -9.46 -6.15 -9.92
C ASP A 389 -9.06 -5.20 -8.79
N LEU A 390 -10.04 -4.71 -8.07
CA LEU A 390 -9.87 -3.81 -6.93
C LEU A 390 -10.03 -4.58 -5.63
N LYS A 391 -9.07 -4.40 -4.72
CA LYS A 391 -9.21 -4.77 -3.31
C LYS A 391 -9.38 -3.50 -2.50
N LEU A 392 -10.47 -3.45 -1.76
CA LEU A 392 -10.86 -2.26 -1.01
C LEU A 392 -11.12 -2.63 0.44
N ARG A 393 -10.95 -1.64 1.30
CA ARG A 393 -11.37 -1.69 2.69
C ARG A 393 -12.26 -0.49 3.02
N GLY A 394 -13.06 -0.61 4.06
CA GLY A 394 -13.83 0.52 4.54
C GLY A 394 -12.91 1.69 4.91
N ALA A 395 -13.24 2.90 4.46
CA ALA A 395 -12.53 4.10 4.89
C ALA A 395 -12.83 4.37 6.37
N LEU A 396 -11.79 4.59 7.16
CA LEU A 396 -11.92 4.81 8.59
C LEU A 396 -12.16 6.30 8.88
N LYS A 397 -13.06 6.59 9.83
CA LYS A 397 -13.32 7.94 10.31
C LYS A 397 -12.78 8.08 11.74
N GLY A 398 -12.29 9.27 12.11
CA GLY A 398 -11.96 9.61 13.50
C GLY A 398 -10.62 9.11 14.05
N TYR A 399 -9.78 8.49 13.25
CA TYR A 399 -8.45 8.02 13.65
C TYR A 399 -7.38 9.05 13.37
#